data_54dc709bef40365e61f667f320a6668b
#
_entry.id   54dc709bef40365e61f667f320a6668b
#
_cell.length_a   1.000
_cell.length_b   1.000
_cell.length_c   1.000
_cell.angle_alpha   90.00
_cell.angle_beta   90.00
_cell.angle_gamma   90.00
#
_symmetry.space_group_name_H-M   'P 1'
#
loop_
_entity.id
_entity.type
_entity.pdbx_description
1 polymer ?
#
loop_
_entity_poly.entity_id
_entity_poly.type
_entity_poly.pdbx_seq_one_letter_code
_entity_poly.pdbx_strand_id
1 'polypeptide(L)'
;MTVGKLRNKINELIAAIIPLAEAHPCEGKRTELLAVMEGTLRKNIMRIQAINLLCGEEKMANSAFELTRNMIEDVISVEYVLASKDPELSAHKFYEFRWVQLKEDLDYYRDVGVEVNVDDFPDTETNIEKEYARVISGYKDFTDKEGKPVRSWARKDVEMMLGSLKKKGVLPEGQIRTVLRTYVDGSRKTHFNPVELLAHMEQDVWDHTSQGSQKLALLVSSSSLVRLSTRYIDLISKINGKNTHHDIAAKANAFLNELHATEDIDV
;
A
#
# COMPACT_ATOMS: atom_id res chain seq x y z
N MET A 1 1.46 21.37 -14.32
CA MET A 1 1.08 20.32 -15.33
C MET A 1 -0.41 20.04 -15.26
N THR A 2 -1.10 19.75 -16.40
CA THR A 2 -2.52 19.36 -16.39
C THR A 2 -2.69 17.91 -15.92
N VAL A 3 -3.86 17.56 -15.37
CA VAL A 3 -4.20 16.18 -14.96
C VAL A 3 -4.00 15.19 -16.13
N GLY A 4 -4.44 15.54 -17.33
CA GLY A 4 -4.27 14.68 -18.52
C GLY A 4 -2.81 14.40 -18.88
N LYS A 5 -1.93 15.39 -18.82
CA LYS A 5 -0.49 15.20 -19.05
C LYS A 5 0.14 14.33 -17.96
N LEU A 6 -0.26 14.53 -16.71
CA LEU A 6 0.22 13.73 -15.59
C LEU A 6 -0.21 12.27 -15.72
N ARG A 7 -1.46 12.02 -16.10
CA ARG A 7 -1.98 10.66 -16.36
C ARG A 7 -1.20 9.92 -17.45
N ASN A 8 -0.88 10.60 -18.55
CA ASN A 8 -0.07 10.00 -19.63
C ASN A 8 1.32 9.60 -19.12
N LYS A 9 1.99 10.47 -18.38
CA LYS A 9 3.29 10.15 -17.77
C LYS A 9 3.22 8.99 -16.79
N ILE A 10 2.14 8.87 -16.04
CA ILE A 10 1.92 7.72 -15.14
C ILE A 10 1.75 6.42 -15.93
N ASN A 11 1.08 6.44 -17.08
CA ASN A 11 1.02 5.27 -17.96
C ASN A 11 2.41 4.84 -18.45
N GLU A 12 3.29 5.80 -18.78
CA GLU A 12 4.67 5.48 -19.14
C GLU A 12 5.46 4.88 -17.97
N LEU A 13 5.27 5.41 -16.76
CA LEU A 13 5.86 4.84 -15.54
C LEU A 13 5.37 3.41 -15.29
N ILE A 14 4.08 3.17 -15.35
CA ILE A 14 3.47 1.85 -15.17
C ILE A 14 4.04 0.87 -16.20
N ALA A 15 4.08 1.25 -17.47
CA ALA A 15 4.64 0.43 -18.55
C ALA A 15 6.12 0.07 -18.32
N ALA A 16 6.90 0.97 -17.71
CA ALA A 16 8.30 0.71 -17.36
C ALA A 16 8.45 -0.26 -16.17
N ILE A 17 7.48 -0.30 -15.24
CA ILE A 17 7.56 -1.11 -14.01
C ILE A 17 6.91 -2.50 -14.17
N ILE A 18 5.90 -2.66 -15.02
CA ILE A 18 5.23 -3.95 -15.25
C ILE A 18 6.21 -5.09 -15.49
N PRO A 19 7.22 -4.98 -16.38
CA PRO A 19 8.16 -6.07 -16.62
C PRO A 19 8.93 -6.50 -15.35
N LEU A 20 9.15 -5.60 -14.41
CA LEU A 20 9.79 -5.91 -13.13
C LEU A 20 8.91 -6.83 -12.26
N ALA A 21 7.59 -6.60 -12.26
CA ALA A 21 6.64 -7.41 -11.50
C ALA A 21 6.32 -8.76 -12.16
N GLU A 22 6.49 -8.86 -13.49
CA GLU A 22 6.27 -10.09 -14.27
C GLU A 22 7.50 -11.00 -14.29
N ALA A 23 8.69 -10.41 -14.25
CA ALA A 23 9.91 -11.17 -14.15
C ALA A 23 10.00 -11.84 -12.78
N HIS A 24 10.00 -13.15 -12.69
CA HIS A 24 10.29 -13.89 -11.46
C HIS A 24 11.82 -13.94 -11.22
N PRO A 25 12.47 -12.84 -10.78
CA PRO A 25 13.90 -12.63 -10.91
C PRO A 25 14.74 -13.47 -9.96
N CYS A 26 14.11 -14.24 -9.07
CA CYS A 26 14.77 -15.01 -8.02
C CYS A 26 14.30 -16.47 -8.00
N GLU A 27 14.16 -17.12 -9.16
CA GLU A 27 13.84 -18.53 -9.24
C GLU A 27 14.82 -19.35 -8.38
N GLY A 28 14.27 -20.12 -7.43
CA GLY A 28 15.06 -20.96 -6.51
C GLY A 28 15.59 -20.28 -5.24
N LYS A 29 15.42 -18.95 -5.08
CA LYS A 29 15.81 -18.19 -3.87
C LYS A 29 14.66 -17.37 -3.29
N ARG A 30 13.44 -17.88 -3.43
CA ARG A 30 12.24 -17.13 -2.98
C ARG A 30 12.17 -17.14 -1.47
N THR A 31 12.36 -15.96 -0.84
CA THR A 31 12.13 -15.73 0.58
C THR A 31 10.74 -15.14 0.80
N GLU A 32 10.24 -15.17 2.02
CA GLU A 32 8.94 -14.56 2.35
C GLU A 32 8.99 -13.03 2.20
N LEU A 33 10.11 -12.41 2.54
CA LEU A 33 10.31 -10.99 2.29
C LEU A 33 10.17 -10.65 0.80
N LEU A 34 10.77 -11.46 -0.08
CA LEU A 34 10.66 -11.27 -1.52
C LEU A 34 9.20 -11.45 -1.98
N ALA A 35 8.49 -12.47 -1.45
CA ALA A 35 7.09 -12.72 -1.79
C ALA A 35 6.17 -11.56 -1.33
N VAL A 36 6.39 -11.02 -0.14
CA VAL A 36 5.66 -9.86 0.38
C VAL A 36 5.90 -8.64 -0.51
N MET A 37 7.16 -8.37 -0.87
CA MET A 37 7.53 -7.24 -1.72
C MET A 37 6.93 -7.35 -3.12
N GLU A 38 7.03 -8.54 -3.74
CA GLU A 38 6.48 -8.82 -5.08
C GLU A 38 4.95 -8.65 -5.08
N GLY A 39 4.27 -9.28 -4.12
CA GLY A 39 2.81 -9.19 -4.01
C GLY A 39 2.35 -7.76 -3.78
N THR A 40 3.05 -7.00 -2.93
CA THR A 40 2.76 -5.60 -2.68
C THR A 40 2.98 -4.74 -3.93
N LEU A 41 4.06 -4.96 -4.68
CA LEU A 41 4.34 -4.24 -5.92
C LEU A 41 3.23 -4.50 -6.96
N ARG A 42 2.87 -5.76 -7.21
CA ARG A 42 1.81 -6.13 -8.14
C ARG A 42 0.47 -5.49 -7.78
N LYS A 43 0.09 -5.58 -6.51
CA LYS A 43 -1.14 -4.96 -6.00
C LYS A 43 -1.16 -3.45 -6.23
N ASN A 44 -0.04 -2.78 -6.01
CA ASN A 44 0.06 -1.34 -6.19
C ASN A 44 0.14 -0.90 -7.65
N ILE A 45 0.65 -1.73 -8.56
CA ILE A 45 0.51 -1.51 -10.02
C ILE A 45 -0.97 -1.49 -10.41
N MET A 46 -1.75 -2.47 -9.96
CA MET A 46 -3.19 -2.50 -10.23
C MET A 46 -3.92 -1.27 -9.65
N ARG A 47 -3.57 -0.86 -8.44
CA ARG A 47 -4.16 0.32 -7.80
C ARG A 47 -3.86 1.62 -8.51
N ILE A 48 -2.61 1.85 -8.94
CA ILE A 48 -2.28 3.08 -9.65
C ILE A 48 -2.94 3.13 -11.03
N GLN A 49 -3.14 2.00 -11.69
CA GLN A 49 -3.94 1.91 -12.91
C GLN A 49 -5.39 2.36 -12.65
N ALA A 50 -6.00 1.87 -11.57
CA ALA A 50 -7.35 2.27 -11.17
C ALA A 50 -7.40 3.76 -10.77
N ILE A 51 -6.45 4.26 -9.99
CA ILE A 51 -6.34 5.68 -9.64
C ILE A 51 -6.24 6.54 -10.89
N ASN A 52 -5.40 6.13 -11.85
CA ASN A 52 -5.21 6.86 -13.11
C ASN A 52 -6.50 6.90 -13.94
N LEU A 53 -7.29 5.83 -13.96
CA LEU A 53 -8.60 5.81 -14.60
C LEU A 53 -9.59 6.74 -13.88
N LEU A 54 -9.72 6.63 -12.57
CA LEU A 54 -10.63 7.44 -11.74
C LEU A 54 -10.32 8.94 -11.83
N CYS A 55 -9.04 9.31 -11.87
CA CYS A 55 -8.62 10.68 -12.06
C CYS A 55 -8.89 11.22 -13.48
N GLY A 56 -9.41 10.41 -14.39
CA GLY A 56 -9.97 10.87 -15.66
C GLY A 56 -11.34 11.53 -15.54
N GLU A 57 -12.04 11.24 -14.46
CA GLU A 57 -13.39 11.70 -14.17
C GLU A 57 -13.38 12.58 -12.92
N GLU A 58 -13.75 13.85 -13.03
CA GLU A 58 -13.70 14.80 -11.90
C GLU A 58 -14.46 14.30 -10.67
N LYS A 59 -15.61 13.68 -10.88
CA LYS A 59 -16.49 13.16 -9.82
C LYS A 59 -15.91 11.96 -9.07
N MET A 60 -14.85 11.35 -9.59
CA MET A 60 -14.23 10.13 -9.02
C MET A 60 -12.95 10.42 -8.20
N ALA A 61 -12.62 11.69 -7.98
CA ALA A 61 -11.42 12.08 -7.22
C ALA A 61 -11.37 11.47 -5.81
N ASN A 62 -12.52 11.39 -5.13
CA ASN A 62 -12.58 10.81 -3.78
C ASN A 62 -12.25 9.31 -3.77
N SER A 63 -12.79 8.53 -4.72
CA SER A 63 -12.46 7.11 -4.87
C SER A 63 -10.97 6.89 -5.21
N ALA A 64 -10.37 7.81 -5.99
CA ALA A 64 -8.93 7.79 -6.24
C ALA A 64 -8.12 7.98 -4.94
N PHE A 65 -8.59 8.86 -4.04
CA PHE A 65 -7.95 9.07 -2.73
C PHE A 65 -8.00 7.84 -1.81
N GLU A 66 -9.10 7.11 -1.80
CA GLU A 66 -9.20 5.85 -1.04
C GLU A 66 -8.14 4.84 -1.48
N LEU A 67 -8.00 4.65 -2.80
CA LEU A 67 -6.97 3.77 -3.33
C LEU A 67 -5.55 4.29 -3.04
N THR A 68 -5.34 5.60 -3.11
CA THR A 68 -4.06 6.23 -2.76
C THR A 68 -3.73 6.01 -1.28
N ARG A 69 -4.69 6.16 -0.37
CA ARG A 69 -4.53 5.83 1.05
C ARG A 69 -4.04 4.38 1.24
N ASN A 70 -4.68 3.43 0.55
CA ASN A 70 -4.28 2.02 0.64
C ASN A 70 -2.86 1.77 0.09
N MET A 71 -2.43 2.50 -0.94
CA MET A 71 -1.04 2.45 -1.43
C MET A 71 -0.06 2.97 -0.38
N ILE A 72 -0.41 4.06 0.32
CA ILE A 72 0.39 4.62 1.42
C ILE A 72 0.55 3.60 2.54
N GLU A 73 -0.53 2.93 2.96
CA GLU A 73 -0.47 1.87 3.98
C GLU A 73 0.48 0.75 3.59
N ASP A 74 0.44 0.31 2.35
CA ASP A 74 1.33 -0.72 1.84
C ASP A 74 2.81 -0.27 1.86
N VAL A 75 3.10 0.96 1.41
CA VAL A 75 4.47 1.52 1.44
C VAL A 75 4.99 1.59 2.86
N ILE A 76 4.19 2.12 3.80
CA ILE A 76 4.58 2.24 5.20
C ILE A 76 4.84 0.86 5.81
N SER A 77 3.99 -0.12 5.53
CA SER A 77 4.15 -1.49 6.01
C SER A 77 5.44 -2.12 5.48
N VAL A 78 5.72 -1.97 4.19
CA VAL A 78 6.96 -2.45 3.57
C VAL A 78 8.19 -1.78 4.17
N GLU A 79 8.20 -0.46 4.26
CA GLU A 79 9.32 0.27 4.86
C GLU A 79 9.51 -0.11 6.33
N TYR A 80 8.42 -0.37 7.07
CA TYR A 80 8.49 -0.82 8.45
C TYR A 80 9.10 -2.22 8.56
N VAL A 81 8.75 -3.15 7.67
CA VAL A 81 9.35 -4.49 7.55
C VAL A 81 10.85 -4.35 7.26
N LEU A 82 11.22 -3.61 6.22
CA LEU A 82 12.62 -3.43 5.79
C LEU A 82 13.49 -2.74 6.84
N ALA A 83 12.92 -1.80 7.61
CA ALA A 83 13.60 -1.09 8.67
C ALA A 83 13.64 -1.86 10.02
N SER A 84 13.08 -3.06 10.08
CA SER A 84 13.13 -3.90 11.29
C SER A 84 14.54 -4.43 11.53
N LYS A 85 14.78 -4.95 12.74
CA LYS A 85 16.06 -5.58 13.07
C LYS A 85 16.28 -6.88 12.27
N ASP A 86 15.19 -7.59 11.99
CA ASP A 86 15.16 -8.80 11.19
C ASP A 86 14.00 -8.68 10.17
N PRO A 87 14.28 -8.24 8.93
CA PRO A 87 13.29 -8.07 7.89
C PRO A 87 12.59 -9.37 7.46
N GLU A 88 13.33 -10.51 7.44
CA GLU A 88 12.75 -11.81 7.08
C GLU A 88 11.73 -12.26 8.13
N LEU A 89 12.08 -12.19 9.40
CA LEU A 89 11.13 -12.51 10.48
C LEU A 89 9.93 -11.57 10.48
N SER A 90 10.13 -10.29 10.16
CA SER A 90 9.05 -9.31 10.09
C SER A 90 8.13 -9.59 8.90
N ALA A 91 8.68 -9.98 7.75
CA ALA A 91 7.92 -10.40 6.57
C ALA A 91 7.16 -11.69 6.85
N HIS A 92 7.78 -12.64 7.52
CA HIS A 92 7.13 -13.87 7.96
C HIS A 92 5.92 -13.59 8.86
N LYS A 93 6.07 -12.74 9.87
CA LYS A 93 4.95 -12.31 10.73
C LYS A 93 3.84 -11.63 9.93
N PHE A 94 4.19 -10.74 9.01
CA PHE A 94 3.22 -10.08 8.13
C PHE A 94 2.44 -11.11 7.29
N TYR A 95 3.12 -12.09 6.74
CA TYR A 95 2.51 -13.14 5.92
C TYR A 95 1.62 -14.08 6.74
N GLU A 96 2.06 -14.47 7.92
CA GLU A 96 1.32 -15.35 8.83
C GLU A 96 0.06 -14.67 9.40
N PHE A 97 0.07 -13.35 9.55
CA PHE A 97 -1.07 -12.60 10.06
C PHE A 97 -2.33 -12.71 9.17
N ARG A 98 -2.19 -13.11 7.92
CA ARG A 98 -3.31 -13.40 7.02
C ARG A 98 -4.30 -14.41 7.62
N TRP A 99 -3.81 -15.38 8.40
CA TRP A 99 -4.67 -16.38 9.02
C TRP A 99 -5.57 -15.80 10.09
N VAL A 100 -5.10 -14.75 10.77
CA VAL A 100 -5.92 -13.97 11.71
C VAL A 100 -7.03 -13.24 10.97
N GLN A 101 -6.69 -12.59 9.84
CA GLN A 101 -7.66 -11.87 9.03
C GLN A 101 -8.69 -12.81 8.40
N LEU A 102 -8.25 -13.91 7.79
CA LEU A 102 -9.16 -14.91 7.22
C LEU A 102 -10.13 -15.50 8.28
N LYS A 103 -9.66 -15.68 9.50
CA LYS A 103 -10.53 -16.15 10.60
C LYS A 103 -11.54 -15.09 11.01
N GLU A 104 -11.13 -13.82 11.11
CA GLU A 104 -12.05 -12.70 11.39
C GLU A 104 -13.13 -12.57 10.30
N ASP A 105 -12.73 -12.68 9.02
CA ASP A 105 -13.66 -12.65 7.88
C ASP A 105 -14.64 -13.84 7.95
N LEU A 106 -14.14 -15.04 8.22
CA LEU A 106 -14.97 -16.24 8.37
C LEU A 106 -15.99 -16.10 9.51
N ASP A 107 -15.56 -15.59 10.66
CA ASP A 107 -16.46 -15.36 11.81
C ASP A 107 -17.51 -14.28 11.46
N TYR A 108 -17.12 -13.22 10.80
CA TYR A 108 -18.03 -12.19 10.34
C TYR A 108 -19.12 -12.76 9.41
N TYR A 109 -18.75 -13.57 8.42
CA TYR A 109 -19.73 -14.21 7.53
C TYR A 109 -20.68 -15.13 8.27
N ARG A 110 -20.19 -15.90 9.24
CA ARG A 110 -21.03 -16.76 10.11
C ARG A 110 -22.02 -15.93 10.94
N ASP A 111 -21.55 -14.83 11.52
CA ASP A 111 -22.37 -13.96 12.37
C ASP A 111 -23.50 -13.25 11.58
N VAL A 112 -23.25 -12.89 10.31
CA VAL A 112 -24.26 -12.28 9.45
C VAL A 112 -25.11 -13.31 8.69
N GLY A 113 -24.90 -14.63 8.93
CA GLY A 113 -25.70 -15.70 8.34
C GLY A 113 -25.48 -15.87 6.82
N VAL A 114 -24.35 -15.43 6.29
CA VAL A 114 -23.96 -15.67 4.89
C VAL A 114 -23.29 -17.02 4.81
N GLU A 115 -23.85 -17.93 3.98
CA GLU A 115 -23.15 -19.17 3.66
C GLU A 115 -21.87 -18.83 2.87
N VAL A 116 -20.73 -19.20 3.48
CA VAL A 116 -19.44 -19.06 2.84
C VAL A 116 -19.32 -20.12 1.76
N ASN A 117 -19.36 -19.73 0.50
CA ASN A 117 -19.08 -20.66 -0.59
C ASN A 117 -17.58 -21.01 -0.53
N VAL A 118 -17.28 -22.30 -0.37
CA VAL A 118 -15.90 -22.83 -0.27
C VAL A 118 -15.05 -22.43 -1.48
N ASP A 119 -15.68 -22.20 -2.63
CA ASP A 119 -15.00 -21.76 -3.86
C ASP A 119 -14.51 -20.29 -3.80
N ASP A 120 -15.06 -19.46 -2.90
CA ASP A 120 -14.65 -18.07 -2.71
C ASP A 120 -13.45 -17.94 -1.76
N PHE A 121 -13.11 -19.00 -1.03
CA PHE A 121 -11.94 -19.05 -0.14
C PHE A 121 -10.95 -20.09 -0.65
N PRO A 122 -9.69 -19.71 -0.89
CA PRO A 122 -8.65 -20.63 -1.35
C PRO A 122 -8.30 -21.73 -0.34
N ASP A 123 -8.80 -21.60 0.89
CA ASP A 123 -8.60 -22.55 1.98
C ASP A 123 -9.93 -22.96 2.60
N THR A 124 -10.08 -24.25 2.90
CA THR A 124 -11.25 -24.77 3.60
C THR A 124 -11.37 -24.16 5.01
N GLU A 125 -12.60 -24.02 5.53
CA GLU A 125 -12.84 -23.55 6.91
C GLU A 125 -11.96 -24.28 7.92
N THR A 126 -11.86 -25.61 7.79
CA THR A 126 -11.03 -26.45 8.66
C THR A 126 -9.55 -26.07 8.60
N ASN A 127 -9.06 -25.67 7.43
CA ASN A 127 -7.67 -25.24 7.28
C ASN A 127 -7.45 -23.87 7.92
N ILE A 128 -8.39 -22.93 7.74
CA ILE A 128 -8.33 -21.61 8.37
C ILE A 128 -8.29 -21.74 9.90
N GLU A 129 -9.18 -22.54 10.50
CA GLU A 129 -9.22 -22.77 11.95
C GLU A 129 -7.91 -23.38 12.48
N LYS A 130 -7.38 -24.37 11.77
CA LYS A 130 -6.12 -25.04 12.13
C LYS A 130 -4.93 -24.07 12.07
N GLU A 131 -4.80 -23.34 10.97
CA GLU A 131 -3.70 -22.42 10.77
C GLU A 131 -3.79 -21.20 11.71
N TYR A 132 -5.00 -20.70 11.95
CA TYR A 132 -5.24 -19.66 12.96
C TYR A 132 -4.77 -20.13 14.35
N ALA A 133 -5.16 -21.33 14.81
CA ALA A 133 -4.73 -21.88 16.10
C ALA A 133 -3.20 -22.01 16.19
N ARG A 134 -2.56 -22.46 15.12
CA ARG A 134 -1.09 -22.56 15.01
C ARG A 134 -0.44 -21.19 15.17
N VAL A 135 -0.94 -20.21 14.43
CA VAL A 135 -0.37 -18.85 14.39
C VAL A 135 -0.54 -18.12 15.72
N ILE A 136 -1.74 -18.19 16.33
CA ILE A 136 -1.99 -17.57 17.64
C ILE A 136 -1.14 -18.20 18.74
N SER A 137 -0.96 -19.53 18.72
CA SER A 137 -0.08 -20.21 19.69
C SER A 137 1.40 -19.89 19.47
N GLY A 138 1.83 -19.69 18.23
CA GLY A 138 3.23 -19.42 17.85
C GLY A 138 3.65 -17.96 18.06
N TYR A 139 2.72 -17.02 17.93
CA TYR A 139 3.02 -15.58 17.99
C TYR A 139 2.23 -14.86 19.07
N LYS A 140 2.82 -14.72 20.26
CA LYS A 140 2.23 -13.95 21.38
C LYS A 140 1.93 -12.49 21.00
N ASP A 141 2.57 -11.98 19.95
CA ASP A 141 2.34 -10.62 19.44
C ASP A 141 1.01 -10.47 18.71
N PHE A 142 0.36 -11.56 18.32
CA PHE A 142 -0.91 -11.53 17.59
C PHE A 142 -2.14 -11.53 18.49
N THR A 143 -1.95 -11.60 19.80
CA THR A 143 -3.02 -11.45 20.78
C THR A 143 -2.74 -10.29 21.74
N ASP A 144 -3.77 -9.66 22.23
CA ASP A 144 -3.69 -8.68 23.30
C ASP A 144 -3.54 -9.37 24.68
N LYS A 145 -3.62 -8.59 25.75
CA LYS A 145 -3.51 -9.11 27.14
C LYS A 145 -4.70 -9.98 27.55
N GLU A 146 -5.82 -9.85 26.84
CA GLU A 146 -7.05 -10.62 27.07
C GLU A 146 -7.11 -11.88 26.18
N GLY A 147 -6.08 -12.13 25.36
CA GLY A 147 -6.03 -13.25 24.42
C GLY A 147 -6.82 -13.02 23.11
N LYS A 148 -7.33 -11.79 22.90
CA LYS A 148 -8.04 -11.45 21.67
C LYS A 148 -7.06 -11.10 20.55
N PRO A 149 -7.38 -11.41 19.27
CA PRO A 149 -6.57 -11.03 18.14
C PRO A 149 -6.34 -9.50 18.08
N VAL A 150 -5.10 -9.11 17.74
CA VAL A 150 -4.78 -7.70 17.50
C VAL A 150 -5.18 -7.30 16.09
N ARG A 151 -5.55 -6.03 15.89
CA ARG A 151 -6.00 -5.51 14.60
C ARG A 151 -4.88 -5.34 13.56
N SER A 152 -3.63 -5.48 13.96
CA SER A 152 -2.47 -5.26 13.08
C SER A 152 -1.34 -6.20 13.46
N TRP A 153 -0.71 -6.81 12.46
CA TRP A 153 0.44 -7.72 12.60
C TRP A 153 1.62 -7.12 13.38
N ALA A 154 1.79 -5.79 13.29
CA ALA A 154 2.86 -5.06 13.97
C ALA A 154 2.43 -4.51 15.34
N ARG A 155 1.18 -4.75 15.79
CA ARG A 155 0.56 -4.07 16.95
C ARG A 155 0.61 -2.54 16.87
N LYS A 156 0.75 -2.00 15.67
CA LYS A 156 0.86 -0.57 15.41
C LYS A 156 -0.07 -0.20 14.27
N ASP A 157 -0.73 0.92 14.44
CA ASP A 157 -1.38 1.59 13.32
C ASP A 157 -0.36 2.28 12.40
N VAL A 158 -0.84 2.80 11.30
CA VAL A 158 -0.02 3.49 10.29
C VAL A 158 0.72 4.68 10.88
N GLU A 159 0.10 5.44 11.78
CA GLU A 159 0.71 6.61 12.41
C GLU A 159 1.87 6.22 13.32
N MET A 160 1.70 5.16 14.12
CA MET A 160 2.78 4.62 14.97
C MET A 160 3.92 4.03 14.15
N MET A 161 3.65 3.38 13.02
CA MET A 161 4.67 2.89 12.08
C MET A 161 5.45 4.08 11.49
N LEU A 162 4.76 5.13 11.01
CA LEU A 162 5.38 6.36 10.52
C LEU A 162 6.26 7.02 11.58
N GLY A 163 5.78 7.14 12.81
CA GLY A 163 6.58 7.66 13.92
C GLY A 163 7.85 6.84 14.18
N SER A 164 7.78 5.54 14.02
CA SER A 164 8.95 4.64 14.13
C SER A 164 9.92 4.83 12.97
N LEU A 165 9.44 4.97 11.74
CA LEU A 165 10.25 5.21 10.53
C LEU A 165 10.92 6.59 10.59
N LYS A 166 10.22 7.63 11.08
CA LYS A 166 10.79 8.95 11.34
C LYS A 166 11.97 8.88 12.31
N LYS A 167 11.79 8.20 13.45
CA LYS A 167 12.86 8.03 14.46
C LYS A 167 14.09 7.31 13.91
N LYS A 168 13.90 6.43 12.93
CA LYS A 168 15.00 5.70 12.26
C LYS A 168 15.62 6.45 11.09
N GLY A 169 15.11 7.65 10.74
CA GLY A 169 15.59 8.43 9.60
C GLY A 169 15.30 7.80 8.23
N VAL A 170 14.31 6.89 8.14
CA VAL A 170 13.97 6.17 6.91
C VAL A 170 13.20 7.06 5.93
N LEU A 171 12.38 7.97 6.46
CA LEU A 171 11.56 8.91 5.71
C LEU A 171 11.94 10.35 6.06
N PRO A 172 12.22 11.21 5.06
CA PRO A 172 12.39 12.66 5.27
C PRO A 172 11.13 13.30 5.87
N GLU A 173 11.30 14.36 6.65
CA GLU A 173 10.18 15.00 7.35
C GLU A 173 9.11 15.58 6.41
N GLY A 174 9.51 16.15 5.26
CA GLY A 174 8.60 16.64 4.25
C GLY A 174 7.70 15.53 3.69
N GLN A 175 8.29 14.39 3.35
CA GLN A 175 7.53 13.22 2.89
C GLN A 175 6.56 12.71 3.95
N ILE A 176 6.95 12.69 5.22
CA ILE A 176 6.07 12.25 6.30
C ILE A 176 4.83 13.15 6.40
N ARG A 177 4.99 14.46 6.28
CA ARG A 177 3.85 15.39 6.34
C ARG A 177 2.88 15.17 5.18
N THR A 178 3.37 15.04 3.96
CA THR A 178 2.54 14.80 2.76
C THR A 178 1.83 13.46 2.85
N VAL A 179 2.56 12.40 3.21
CA VAL A 179 2.02 11.04 3.39
C VAL A 179 0.94 11.04 4.47
N LEU A 180 1.22 11.63 5.65
CA LEU A 180 0.26 11.67 6.76
C LEU A 180 -0.99 12.48 6.40
N ARG A 181 -0.84 13.64 5.75
CA ARG A 181 -1.96 14.44 5.29
C ARG A 181 -2.84 13.67 4.32
N THR A 182 -2.25 13.07 3.28
CA THR A 182 -2.99 12.30 2.27
C THR A 182 -3.67 11.08 2.90
N TYR A 183 -3.01 10.42 3.85
CA TYR A 183 -3.57 9.30 4.61
C TYR A 183 -4.80 9.72 5.44
N VAL A 184 -4.69 10.81 6.19
CA VAL A 184 -5.78 11.34 7.02
C VAL A 184 -6.95 11.80 6.14
N ASP A 185 -6.67 12.53 5.07
CA ASP A 185 -7.70 12.99 4.13
C ASP A 185 -8.39 11.82 3.43
N GLY A 186 -7.63 10.79 3.01
CA GLY A 186 -8.20 9.55 2.47
C GLY A 186 -9.06 8.80 3.49
N SER A 187 -8.61 8.72 4.76
CA SER A 187 -9.37 8.07 5.83
C SER A 187 -10.69 8.78 6.12
N ARG A 188 -10.70 10.12 6.11
CA ARG A 188 -11.93 10.90 6.30
C ARG A 188 -12.95 10.66 5.18
N LYS A 189 -12.48 10.49 3.94
CA LYS A 189 -13.32 10.23 2.76
C LYS A 189 -13.88 8.80 2.73
N THR A 190 -13.20 7.85 3.36
CA THR A 190 -13.62 6.44 3.43
C THR A 190 -14.67 6.19 4.51
N HIS A 191 -14.63 6.96 5.60
CA HIS A 191 -15.57 6.78 6.72
C HIS A 191 -16.69 7.81 6.62
N PHE A 192 -17.91 7.40 7.02
CA PHE A 192 -19.03 8.32 7.12
C PHE A 192 -18.67 9.47 8.07
N ASN A 193 -18.37 10.63 7.48
CA ASN A 193 -17.93 11.81 8.20
C ASN A 193 -18.94 12.94 7.94
N PRO A 194 -19.55 13.53 8.99
CA PRO A 194 -20.51 14.62 8.84
C PRO A 194 -19.95 15.84 8.06
N VAL A 195 -18.68 16.14 8.21
CA VAL A 195 -18.03 17.26 7.49
C VAL A 195 -17.95 16.98 5.99
N GLU A 196 -17.58 15.76 5.61
CA GLU A 196 -17.57 15.33 4.19
C GLU A 196 -18.99 15.29 3.62
N LEU A 197 -19.97 14.82 4.42
CA LEU A 197 -21.37 14.82 4.00
C LEU A 197 -21.87 16.23 3.69
N LEU A 198 -21.56 17.21 4.57
CA LEU A 198 -21.93 18.61 4.37
C LEU A 198 -21.24 19.19 3.13
N ALA A 199 -19.95 18.89 2.92
CA ALA A 199 -19.22 19.30 1.72
C ALA A 199 -19.83 18.73 0.45
N HIS A 200 -20.39 17.51 0.49
CA HIS A 200 -21.11 16.92 -0.62
C HIS A 200 -22.52 17.52 -0.87
N MET A 201 -23.10 18.17 0.11
CA MET A 201 -24.39 18.85 -0.01
C MET A 201 -24.26 20.28 -0.55
N GLU A 202 -23.10 20.90 -0.39
CA GLU A 202 -22.79 22.24 -0.91
C GLU A 202 -22.24 22.13 -2.33
N GLN A 203 -23.11 22.32 -3.34
CA GLN A 203 -22.80 22.10 -4.77
C GLN A 203 -21.60 22.90 -5.31
N ASP A 204 -21.26 24.04 -4.70
CA ASP A 204 -20.19 24.92 -5.17
C ASP A 204 -18.78 24.45 -4.79
N VAL A 205 -18.64 23.47 -3.88
CA VAL A 205 -17.35 22.95 -3.43
C VAL A 205 -16.71 21.98 -4.43
N TRP A 206 -17.49 21.44 -5.37
CA TRP A 206 -17.06 20.42 -6.33
C TRP A 206 -16.04 20.95 -7.36
N ASP A 207 -16.19 22.21 -7.80
CA ASP A 207 -15.45 22.70 -8.97
C ASP A 207 -13.98 23.04 -8.71
N HIS A 208 -13.62 23.46 -7.49
CA HIS A 208 -12.26 23.92 -7.20
C HIS A 208 -11.36 22.90 -6.49
N THR A 209 -11.93 21.90 -5.82
CA THR A 209 -11.18 20.90 -5.06
C THR A 209 -10.83 19.67 -5.89
N SER A 210 -11.56 19.40 -6.98
CA SER A 210 -11.43 18.15 -7.74
C SER A 210 -10.08 18.01 -8.46
N GLN A 211 -9.62 19.05 -9.16
CA GLN A 211 -8.34 18.99 -9.91
C GLN A 211 -7.12 18.92 -9.00
N GLY A 212 -7.13 19.68 -7.91
CA GLY A 212 -6.07 19.62 -6.89
C GLY A 212 -5.99 18.25 -6.22
N SER A 213 -7.16 17.69 -5.89
CA SER A 213 -7.26 16.36 -5.31
C SER A 213 -6.80 15.26 -6.29
N GLN A 214 -7.22 15.33 -7.56
CA GLN A 214 -6.77 14.39 -8.59
C GLN A 214 -5.24 14.43 -8.76
N LYS A 215 -4.65 15.63 -8.88
CA LYS A 215 -3.20 15.79 -8.98
C LYS A 215 -2.48 15.19 -7.77
N LEU A 216 -2.95 15.50 -6.55
CA LEU A 216 -2.33 14.99 -5.33
C LEU A 216 -2.41 13.47 -5.26
N ALA A 217 -3.56 12.86 -5.58
CA ALA A 217 -3.71 11.41 -5.64
C ALA A 217 -2.74 10.77 -6.63
N LEU A 218 -2.62 11.34 -7.83
CA LEU A 218 -1.71 10.88 -8.88
C LEU A 218 -0.23 11.02 -8.45
N LEU A 219 0.17 12.13 -7.86
CA LEU A 219 1.54 12.39 -7.43
C LEU A 219 1.94 11.45 -6.28
N VAL A 220 1.11 11.34 -5.26
CA VAL A 220 1.41 10.48 -4.09
C VAL A 220 1.42 9.01 -4.47
N SER A 221 0.48 8.56 -5.32
CA SER A 221 0.47 7.17 -5.79
C SER A 221 1.68 6.85 -6.68
N SER A 222 2.11 7.78 -7.53
CA SER A 222 3.32 7.62 -8.36
C SER A 222 4.57 7.53 -7.49
N SER A 223 4.72 8.42 -6.52
CA SER A 223 5.84 8.40 -5.56
C SER A 223 5.87 7.09 -4.76
N SER A 224 4.69 6.60 -4.34
CA SER A 224 4.54 5.32 -3.65
C SER A 224 4.99 4.15 -4.52
N LEU A 225 4.56 4.11 -5.79
CA LEU A 225 4.95 3.05 -6.72
C LEU A 225 6.44 3.06 -7.01
N VAL A 226 7.04 4.23 -7.26
CA VAL A 226 8.49 4.35 -7.50
C VAL A 226 9.27 3.87 -6.29
N ARG A 227 8.85 4.25 -5.08
CA ARG A 227 9.51 3.82 -3.86
C ARG A 227 9.47 2.30 -3.70
N LEU A 228 8.32 1.68 -3.87
CA LEU A 228 8.17 0.21 -3.82
C LEU A 228 9.04 -0.48 -4.87
N SER A 229 9.04 0.01 -6.10
CA SER A 229 9.85 -0.53 -7.20
C SER A 229 11.34 -0.45 -6.89
N THR A 230 11.82 0.67 -6.37
CA THR A 230 13.22 0.86 -5.99
C THR A 230 13.61 -0.13 -4.88
N ARG A 231 12.79 -0.25 -3.83
CA ARG A 231 13.04 -1.22 -2.73
C ARG A 231 13.05 -2.67 -3.22
N TYR A 232 12.15 -3.00 -4.15
CA TYR A 232 12.11 -4.34 -4.75
C TYR A 232 13.37 -4.62 -5.58
N ILE A 233 13.82 -3.67 -6.41
CA ILE A 233 15.06 -3.76 -7.19
C ILE A 233 16.28 -3.93 -6.26
N ASP A 234 16.37 -3.16 -5.18
CA ASP A 234 17.44 -3.26 -4.20
C ASP A 234 17.48 -4.66 -3.57
N LEU A 235 16.32 -5.20 -3.21
CA LEU A 235 16.20 -6.54 -2.62
C LEU A 235 16.65 -7.63 -3.62
N ILE A 236 16.16 -7.59 -4.85
CA ILE A 236 16.55 -8.53 -5.91
C ILE A 236 18.05 -8.47 -6.17
N SER A 237 18.60 -7.26 -6.29
CA SER A 237 20.02 -7.03 -6.53
C SER A 237 20.87 -7.62 -5.42
N LYS A 238 20.44 -7.47 -4.16
CA LYS A 238 21.08 -8.06 -2.98
C LYS A 238 21.04 -9.59 -3.00
N ILE A 239 19.90 -10.19 -3.37
CA ILE A 239 19.73 -11.65 -3.43
C ILE A 239 20.56 -12.25 -4.56
N ASN A 240 20.58 -11.62 -5.72
CA ASN A 240 21.29 -12.12 -6.91
C ASN A 240 22.79 -11.78 -6.91
N GLY A 241 23.24 -10.88 -6.05
CA GLY A 241 24.62 -10.38 -6.04
C GLY A 241 25.02 -9.60 -7.29
N LYS A 242 24.04 -9.08 -8.03
CA LYS A 242 24.21 -8.30 -9.27
C LYS A 242 23.27 -7.10 -9.28
N ASN A 243 23.74 -6.00 -9.87
CA ASN A 243 22.92 -4.83 -10.11
C ASN A 243 21.94 -5.11 -11.27
N THR A 244 20.80 -5.70 -10.95
CA THR A 244 19.75 -6.01 -11.92
C THR A 244 18.69 -4.91 -11.90
N HIS A 245 18.17 -4.55 -13.09
CA HIS A 245 17.05 -3.60 -13.24
C HIS A 245 17.30 -2.15 -12.75
N HIS A 246 18.55 -1.73 -12.54
CA HIS A 246 18.86 -0.34 -12.15
C HIS A 246 18.45 0.70 -13.19
N ASP A 247 18.37 0.33 -14.46
CA ASP A 247 17.84 1.18 -15.52
C ASP A 247 16.35 1.52 -15.28
N ILE A 248 15.55 0.57 -14.77
CA ILE A 248 14.15 0.81 -14.41
C ILE A 248 14.08 1.74 -13.19
N ALA A 249 14.90 1.52 -12.16
CA ALA A 249 14.96 2.41 -11.01
C ALA A 249 15.39 3.83 -11.41
N ALA A 250 16.37 3.96 -12.28
CA ALA A 250 16.83 5.26 -12.79
C ALA A 250 15.72 6.00 -13.56
N LYS A 251 15.00 5.30 -14.46
CA LYS A 251 13.84 5.86 -15.18
C LYS A 251 12.72 6.29 -14.23
N ALA A 252 12.40 5.46 -13.24
CA ALA A 252 11.36 5.75 -12.26
C ALA A 252 11.73 6.98 -11.39
N ASN A 253 12.98 7.08 -10.94
CA ASN A 253 13.46 8.25 -10.21
C ASN A 253 13.54 9.53 -11.08
N ALA A 254 13.98 9.42 -12.34
CA ALA A 254 13.97 10.53 -13.27
C ALA A 254 12.55 11.07 -13.50
N PHE A 255 11.57 10.18 -13.61
CA PHE A 255 10.15 10.53 -13.67
C PHE A 255 9.69 11.34 -12.46
N LEU A 256 10.02 10.91 -11.22
CA LEU A 256 9.68 11.67 -10.01
C LEU A 256 10.35 13.05 -9.99
N ASN A 257 11.62 13.13 -10.33
CA ASN A 257 12.33 14.39 -10.37
C ASN A 257 11.70 15.38 -11.36
N GLU A 258 11.25 14.89 -12.51
CA GLU A 258 10.52 15.72 -13.48
C GLU A 258 9.16 16.18 -12.94
N LEU A 259 8.45 15.30 -12.22
CA LEU A 259 7.18 15.66 -11.59
C LEU A 259 7.37 16.75 -10.52
N HIS A 260 8.37 16.60 -9.65
CA HIS A 260 8.66 17.56 -8.58
C HIS A 260 9.12 18.91 -9.13
N ALA A 261 9.90 18.92 -10.20
CA ALA A 261 10.36 20.16 -10.85
C ALA A 261 9.23 20.96 -11.51
N THR A 262 8.10 20.31 -11.83
CA THR A 262 6.94 20.97 -12.50
C THR A 262 5.84 21.44 -11.57
N GLU A 263 5.84 20.98 -10.32
CA GLU A 263 4.72 21.20 -9.38
C GLU A 263 5.32 21.69 -8.08
N ASP A 264 5.96 22.58 -7.72
CA ASP A 264 6.36 23.16 -6.40
C ASP A 264 5.82 22.40 -5.13
N ILE A 265 5.75 21.09 -5.22
CA ILE A 265 5.20 20.23 -4.15
C ILE A 265 6.36 19.42 -3.56
N ASP A 266 6.72 19.73 -2.33
CA ASP A 266 7.55 18.87 -1.47
C ASP A 266 6.79 17.57 -1.15
N VAL A 267 7.00 16.53 -1.95
CA VAL A 267 6.43 15.18 -1.74
C VAL A 267 7.46 14.23 -1.15
#